data_b3c84f85f4625cbf676e4933d31064c7
#
_entry.id   b3c84f85f4625cbf676e4933d31064c7
#
_cell.length_a   1.000
_cell.length_b   1.000
_cell.length_c   1.000
_cell.angle_alpha   90.00
_cell.angle_beta   90.00
_cell.angle_gamma   90.00
#
_symmetry.space_group_name_H-M   'P 1'
#
loop_
_entity.id
_entity.type
_entity.pdbx_description
1 polymer ?
#
loop_
_entity_poly.entity_id
_entity_poly.type
_entity_poly.pdbx_seq_one_letter_code
_entity_poly.pdbx_strand_id
1 'polypeptide(L)'
;MSSASLNRVCVSSWSFHTFFETDRNNPAKVLMDVLDFPEMVADRYHVHNVEIVLPHFVEPGPARIAEFKARLDKAHSRLVNMPLDFAVLWNTPAISSTDPAERDAAIAMYKKGIDTAHDLGSPTVRCDPGIVNLDDPSLTIDAYKQLAAYAGGKRITVVVENHGPIAKHPDVLARILKDAGVGALPDFGNFPDEETREQGLRALFPLADGIAHAKLREGQDFARCMRIAKASGFTGVFSIEAGGRGDPYVEVQTIVDAVVENL
;
A
#
# COMPACT_ATOMS: atom_id res chain seq x y z
N MET A 1 19.63 -14.58 8.69
CA MET A 1 18.15 -14.39 8.69
C MET A 1 17.49 -15.73 8.35
N SER A 2 16.37 -16.10 9.00
CA SER A 2 15.66 -17.32 8.59
C SER A 2 14.80 -17.05 7.36
N SER A 3 14.66 -18.02 6.46
CA SER A 3 13.75 -17.86 5.29
C SER A 3 12.30 -17.65 5.72
N ALA A 4 11.89 -18.18 6.87
CA ALA A 4 10.57 -17.99 7.44
C ALA A 4 10.26 -16.52 7.80
N SER A 5 11.26 -15.78 8.33
CA SER A 5 11.09 -14.37 8.66
C SER A 5 10.99 -13.52 7.38
N LEU A 6 11.80 -13.82 6.36
CA LEU A 6 11.77 -13.09 5.08
C LEU A 6 10.45 -13.29 4.32
N ASN A 7 9.75 -14.42 4.52
CA ASN A 7 8.41 -14.63 3.96
C ASN A 7 7.35 -13.64 4.50
N ARG A 8 7.65 -12.97 5.64
CA ARG A 8 6.82 -11.92 6.24
C ARG A 8 7.20 -10.51 5.79
N VAL A 9 8.22 -10.37 4.93
CA VAL A 9 8.70 -9.11 4.39
C VAL A 9 8.22 -8.94 2.94
N CYS A 10 7.83 -7.73 2.59
CA CYS A 10 7.55 -7.28 1.23
C CYS A 10 8.34 -6.01 0.97
N VAL A 11 8.70 -5.73 -0.27
CA VAL A 11 9.28 -4.42 -0.63
C VAL A 11 8.32 -3.70 -1.56
N SER A 12 7.97 -2.46 -1.17
CA SER A 12 7.16 -1.57 -2.00
C SER A 12 8.02 -0.84 -3.02
N SER A 13 7.54 -0.76 -4.25
CA SER A 13 8.16 0.06 -5.29
C SER A 13 8.20 1.55 -4.92
N TRP A 14 7.36 1.99 -3.97
CA TRP A 14 7.43 3.35 -3.42
C TRP A 14 8.80 3.67 -2.83
N SER A 15 9.49 2.70 -2.24
CA SER A 15 10.86 2.88 -1.72
C SER A 15 11.85 3.37 -2.78
N PHE A 16 11.54 3.15 -4.05
CA PHE A 16 12.34 3.52 -5.22
C PHE A 16 11.60 4.50 -6.15
N HIS A 17 10.61 5.24 -5.63
CA HIS A 17 9.75 6.10 -6.45
C HIS A 17 10.52 7.06 -7.37
N THR A 18 11.65 7.58 -6.92
CA THR A 18 12.51 8.45 -7.73
C THR A 18 13.19 7.73 -8.91
N PHE A 19 13.24 6.40 -8.90
CA PHE A 19 13.80 5.58 -9.99
C PHE A 19 12.78 5.29 -11.09
N PHE A 20 11.49 5.34 -10.74
CA PHE A 20 10.36 5.14 -11.65
C PHE A 20 9.77 6.45 -12.15
N GLU A 21 10.48 7.58 -12.07
CA GLU A 21 9.93 8.86 -12.49
C GLU A 21 9.28 8.75 -13.87
N THR A 22 7.96 8.95 -13.87
CA THR A 22 7.08 8.84 -15.03
C THR A 22 7.07 10.10 -15.89
N ASP A 23 8.06 10.99 -15.75
CA ASP A 23 8.19 12.13 -16.63
C ASP A 23 8.58 11.66 -18.03
N ARG A 24 7.55 11.37 -18.83
CA ARG A 24 7.68 10.95 -20.24
C ARG A 24 8.48 11.93 -21.09
N ASN A 25 8.64 13.18 -20.64
CA ASN A 25 9.42 14.21 -21.31
C ASN A 25 10.92 14.09 -21.00
N ASN A 26 11.30 13.25 -20.03
CA ASN A 26 12.71 13.04 -19.69
C ASN A 26 13.02 11.56 -19.38
N PRO A 27 13.05 10.68 -20.42
CA PRO A 27 13.33 9.26 -20.23
C PRO A 27 14.73 8.98 -19.66
N ALA A 28 15.65 9.95 -19.67
CA ALA A 28 16.97 9.82 -19.03
C ALA A 28 16.90 9.80 -17.49
N LYS A 29 15.75 10.11 -16.90
CA LYS A 29 15.51 10.03 -15.44
C LYS A 29 14.96 8.69 -14.97
N VAL A 30 14.48 7.82 -15.86
CA VAL A 30 14.02 6.48 -15.49
C VAL A 30 15.25 5.61 -15.25
N LEU A 31 15.49 5.28 -13.99
CA LEU A 31 16.65 4.47 -13.57
C LEU A 31 16.30 2.98 -13.44
N MET A 32 15.00 2.65 -13.39
CA MET A 32 14.52 1.27 -13.25
C MET A 32 13.21 1.09 -14.02
N ASP A 33 13.09 0.00 -14.77
CA ASP A 33 11.80 -0.47 -15.25
C ASP A 33 11.13 -1.31 -14.16
N VAL A 34 9.81 -1.14 -13.99
CA VAL A 34 9.03 -1.92 -13.02
C VAL A 34 9.11 -3.42 -13.30
N LEU A 35 9.37 -3.82 -14.54
CA LEU A 35 9.57 -5.22 -14.92
C LEU A 35 10.81 -5.84 -14.26
N ASP A 36 11.83 -5.05 -13.98
CA ASP A 36 13.08 -5.51 -13.34
C ASP A 36 12.97 -5.54 -11.80
N PHE A 37 11.93 -4.91 -11.24
CA PHE A 37 11.77 -4.74 -9.81
C PHE A 37 11.69 -6.07 -9.04
N PRO A 38 10.91 -7.09 -9.46
CA PRO A 38 10.85 -8.37 -8.74
C PRO A 38 12.21 -9.08 -8.63
N GLU A 39 12.98 -9.11 -9.71
CA GLU A 39 14.30 -9.73 -9.74
C GLU A 39 15.29 -8.95 -8.87
N MET A 40 15.29 -7.62 -8.96
CA MET A 40 16.13 -6.76 -8.10
C MET A 40 15.86 -6.98 -6.62
N VAL A 41 14.59 -7.07 -6.21
CA VAL A 41 14.21 -7.31 -4.80
C VAL A 41 14.65 -8.69 -4.34
N ALA A 42 14.42 -9.73 -5.16
CA ALA A 42 14.81 -11.11 -4.84
C ALA A 42 16.32 -11.26 -4.71
N ASP A 43 17.08 -10.72 -5.67
CA ASP A 43 18.54 -10.86 -5.72
C ASP A 43 19.22 -10.09 -4.58
N ARG A 44 18.70 -8.90 -4.26
CA ARG A 44 19.39 -8.02 -3.32
C ARG A 44 19.00 -8.27 -1.86
N TYR A 45 17.73 -8.55 -1.59
CA TYR A 45 17.20 -8.66 -0.22
C TYR A 45 16.76 -10.07 0.15
N HIS A 46 16.77 -11.01 -0.81
CA HIS A 46 16.22 -12.35 -0.64
C HIS A 46 14.74 -12.33 -0.21
N VAL A 47 14.00 -11.30 -0.65
CA VAL A 47 12.57 -11.09 -0.40
C VAL A 47 11.81 -11.41 -1.67
N HIS A 48 10.77 -12.22 -1.55
CA HIS A 48 9.97 -12.72 -2.68
C HIS A 48 8.52 -12.21 -2.66
N ASN A 49 8.24 -11.17 -1.89
CA ASN A 49 6.98 -10.43 -1.94
C ASN A 49 7.27 -9.01 -2.43
N VAL A 50 6.52 -8.56 -3.42
CA VAL A 50 6.62 -7.20 -3.93
C VAL A 50 5.27 -6.50 -3.90
N GLU A 51 5.30 -5.20 -3.69
CA GLU A 51 4.18 -4.30 -3.82
C GLU A 51 4.50 -3.30 -4.91
N ILE A 52 3.57 -3.11 -5.86
CA ILE A 52 3.76 -2.20 -6.98
C ILE A 52 2.74 -1.08 -6.92
N VAL A 53 3.20 0.14 -6.77
CA VAL A 53 2.36 1.35 -6.88
C VAL A 53 1.94 1.50 -8.35
N LEU A 54 0.63 1.58 -8.61
CA LEU A 54 0.09 1.57 -9.97
C LEU A 54 0.73 2.61 -10.91
N PRO A 55 0.99 3.86 -10.53
CA PRO A 55 1.71 4.82 -11.38
C PRO A 55 3.08 4.38 -11.88
N HIS A 56 3.77 3.47 -11.17
CA HIS A 56 5.05 2.92 -11.62
C HIS A 56 4.89 1.89 -12.74
N PHE A 57 3.69 1.32 -12.89
CA PHE A 57 3.37 0.36 -13.95
C PHE A 57 2.81 1.12 -15.18
N VAL A 58 3.70 1.79 -15.90
CA VAL A 58 3.34 2.60 -17.06
C VAL A 58 2.81 1.72 -18.21
N GLU A 59 1.70 2.16 -18.83
CA GLU A 59 1.09 1.50 -20.00
C GLU A 59 0.77 0.00 -19.78
N PRO A 60 -0.18 -0.33 -18.88
CA PRO A 60 -0.51 -1.71 -18.54
C PRO A 60 -1.26 -2.44 -19.66
N GLY A 61 -0.62 -2.57 -20.84
CA GLY A 61 -1.14 -3.37 -21.93
C GLY A 61 -0.93 -4.88 -21.72
N PRO A 62 -1.67 -5.77 -22.42
CA PRO A 62 -1.63 -7.22 -22.22
C PRO A 62 -0.23 -7.83 -22.31
N ALA A 63 0.60 -7.37 -23.25
CA ALA A 63 1.97 -7.87 -23.40
C ALA A 63 2.86 -7.53 -22.21
N ARG A 64 2.75 -6.30 -21.68
CA ARG A 64 3.54 -5.84 -20.54
C ARG A 64 3.09 -6.53 -19.24
N ILE A 65 1.79 -6.76 -19.08
CA ILE A 65 1.23 -7.55 -17.98
C ILE A 65 1.76 -8.99 -18.01
N ALA A 66 1.74 -9.63 -19.18
CA ALA A 66 2.26 -10.99 -19.35
C ALA A 66 3.76 -11.07 -19.04
N GLU A 67 4.53 -10.08 -19.48
CA GLU A 67 5.97 -9.99 -19.18
C GLU A 67 6.23 -9.83 -17.69
N PHE A 68 5.50 -8.92 -17.01
CA PHE A 68 5.64 -8.74 -15.55
C PHE A 68 5.36 -10.03 -14.78
N LYS A 69 4.32 -10.78 -15.15
CA LYS A 69 4.03 -12.08 -14.56
C LYS A 69 5.18 -13.07 -14.78
N ALA A 70 5.74 -13.13 -15.98
CA ALA A 70 6.90 -13.97 -16.26
C ALA A 70 8.13 -13.58 -15.44
N ARG A 71 8.33 -12.27 -15.17
CA ARG A 71 9.41 -11.78 -14.29
C ARG A 71 9.17 -12.13 -12.82
N LEU A 72 7.91 -12.07 -12.34
CA LEU A 72 7.56 -12.58 -11.01
C LEU A 72 7.88 -14.07 -10.87
N ASP A 73 7.48 -14.88 -11.85
CA ASP A 73 7.74 -16.32 -11.85
C ASP A 73 9.25 -16.62 -11.86
N LYS A 74 10.02 -15.92 -12.70
CA LYS A 74 11.49 -16.06 -12.78
C LYS A 74 12.17 -15.72 -11.46
N ALA A 75 11.71 -14.68 -10.77
CA ALA A 75 12.22 -14.26 -9.47
C ALA A 75 11.66 -15.11 -8.30
N HIS A 76 10.79 -16.10 -8.56
CA HIS A 76 10.03 -16.82 -7.54
C HIS A 76 9.29 -15.87 -6.58
N SER A 77 8.83 -14.74 -7.11
CA SER A 77 8.20 -13.65 -6.36
C SER A 77 6.70 -13.60 -6.60
N ARG A 78 5.98 -12.92 -5.72
CA ARG A 78 4.55 -12.68 -5.87
C ARG A 78 4.22 -11.20 -5.61
N LEU A 79 3.28 -10.68 -6.38
CA LEU A 79 2.65 -9.41 -6.11
C LEU A 79 1.65 -9.59 -4.95
N VAL A 80 1.78 -8.78 -3.89
CA VAL A 80 0.95 -8.92 -2.68
C VAL A 80 -0.04 -7.77 -2.50
N ASN A 81 0.24 -6.61 -3.07
CA ASN A 81 -0.66 -5.45 -3.04
C ASN A 81 -0.35 -4.50 -4.19
N MET A 82 -1.35 -3.72 -4.57
CA MET A 82 -1.20 -2.62 -5.52
C MET A 82 -1.85 -1.34 -4.98
N PRO A 83 -1.08 -0.39 -4.43
CA PRO A 83 -1.57 0.95 -4.15
C PRO A 83 -2.01 1.66 -5.44
N LEU A 84 -3.27 2.14 -5.47
CA LEU A 84 -3.86 2.83 -6.61
C LEU A 84 -3.69 4.36 -6.46
N ASP A 85 -2.44 4.82 -6.42
CA ASP A 85 -2.06 6.21 -6.14
C ASP A 85 -2.35 7.14 -7.32
N PHE A 86 -3.59 7.56 -7.46
CA PHE A 86 -3.96 8.54 -8.47
C PHE A 86 -3.69 9.97 -7.98
N ALA A 87 -2.61 10.59 -8.45
CA ALA A 87 -2.20 11.93 -8.03
C ALA A 87 -3.30 12.99 -8.18
N VAL A 88 -4.20 12.84 -9.14
CA VAL A 88 -5.35 13.74 -9.36
C VAL A 88 -6.39 13.67 -8.23
N LEU A 89 -6.37 12.62 -7.41
CA LEU A 89 -7.27 12.46 -6.27
C LEU A 89 -6.63 12.94 -4.95
N TRP A 90 -5.32 13.20 -4.94
CA TRP A 90 -4.63 13.68 -3.74
C TRP A 90 -5.13 15.07 -3.34
N ASN A 91 -5.32 15.28 -2.04
CA ASN A 91 -5.81 16.53 -1.45
C ASN A 91 -7.18 16.99 -2.01
N THR A 92 -7.96 16.07 -2.54
CA THR A 92 -9.35 16.30 -2.95
C THR A 92 -10.29 15.43 -2.12
N PRO A 93 -11.60 15.73 -2.08
CA PRO A 93 -12.57 14.82 -1.46
C PRO A 93 -12.65 13.44 -2.14
N ALA A 94 -12.26 13.32 -3.41
CA ALA A 94 -12.25 12.06 -4.17
C ALA A 94 -13.56 11.27 -4.01
N ILE A 95 -13.48 10.03 -3.47
CA ILE A 95 -14.67 9.20 -3.21
C ILE A 95 -15.57 9.73 -2.08
N SER A 96 -15.13 10.76 -1.36
CA SER A 96 -15.85 11.43 -0.27
C SER A 96 -16.56 12.71 -0.74
N SER A 97 -16.48 13.07 -2.05
CA SER A 97 -17.05 14.31 -2.57
C SER A 97 -18.57 14.35 -2.41
N THR A 98 -19.09 15.50 -1.99
CA THR A 98 -20.54 15.79 -1.97
C THR A 98 -21.11 16.00 -3.38
N ASP A 99 -20.27 16.35 -4.37
CA ASP A 99 -20.64 16.36 -5.79
C ASP A 99 -20.70 14.90 -6.30
N PRO A 100 -21.90 14.43 -6.72
CA PRO A 100 -22.04 13.06 -7.23
C PRO A 100 -21.18 12.78 -8.47
N ALA A 101 -20.98 13.75 -9.35
CA ALA A 101 -20.21 13.56 -10.59
C ALA A 101 -18.72 13.38 -10.28
N GLU A 102 -18.16 14.17 -9.35
CA GLU A 102 -16.78 14.02 -8.91
C GLU A 102 -16.58 12.67 -8.19
N ARG A 103 -17.49 12.32 -7.29
CA ARG A 103 -17.44 11.05 -6.55
C ARG A 103 -17.53 9.84 -7.49
N ASP A 104 -18.45 9.85 -8.44
CA ASP A 104 -18.61 8.76 -9.41
C ASP A 104 -17.38 8.64 -10.32
N ALA A 105 -16.78 9.75 -10.72
CA ALA A 105 -15.54 9.76 -11.50
C ALA A 105 -14.36 9.15 -10.71
N ALA A 106 -14.22 9.48 -9.43
CA ALA A 106 -13.19 8.90 -8.56
C ALA A 106 -13.41 7.39 -8.37
N ILE A 107 -14.64 6.95 -8.09
CA ILE A 107 -15.00 5.53 -7.99
C ILE A 107 -14.68 4.79 -9.30
N ALA A 108 -15.03 5.36 -10.45
CA ALA A 108 -14.75 4.77 -11.75
C ALA A 108 -13.23 4.63 -12.01
N MET A 109 -12.44 5.60 -11.57
CA MET A 109 -10.98 5.56 -11.65
C MET A 109 -10.41 4.41 -10.82
N TYR A 110 -10.85 4.25 -9.55
CA TYR A 110 -10.45 3.11 -8.73
C TYR A 110 -10.88 1.77 -9.33
N LYS A 111 -12.08 1.67 -9.90
CA LYS A 111 -12.51 0.43 -10.59
C LYS A 111 -11.57 0.04 -11.74
N LYS A 112 -11.11 1.00 -12.54
CA LYS A 112 -10.09 0.74 -13.58
C LYS A 112 -8.75 0.27 -13.00
N GLY A 113 -8.32 0.86 -11.87
CA GLY A 113 -7.13 0.39 -11.17
C GLY A 113 -7.30 -1.04 -10.63
N ILE A 114 -8.48 -1.38 -10.11
CA ILE A 114 -8.82 -2.75 -9.68
C ILE A 114 -8.78 -3.72 -10.86
N ASP A 115 -9.22 -3.32 -12.06
CA ASP A 115 -9.10 -4.15 -13.27
C ASP A 115 -7.63 -4.44 -13.60
N THR A 116 -6.78 -3.42 -13.58
CA THR A 116 -5.34 -3.59 -13.81
C THR A 116 -4.71 -4.49 -12.73
N ALA A 117 -5.07 -4.31 -11.46
CA ALA A 117 -4.58 -5.14 -10.36
C ALA A 117 -5.01 -6.61 -10.52
N HIS A 118 -6.25 -6.84 -10.97
CA HIS A 118 -6.75 -8.18 -11.31
C HIS A 118 -5.91 -8.84 -12.40
N ASP A 119 -5.65 -8.12 -13.48
CA ASP A 119 -4.89 -8.64 -14.62
C ASP A 119 -3.44 -8.95 -14.23
N LEU A 120 -2.86 -8.16 -13.33
CA LEU A 120 -1.52 -8.39 -12.76
C LEU A 120 -1.49 -9.49 -11.70
N GLY A 121 -2.64 -9.91 -11.18
CA GLY A 121 -2.76 -10.97 -10.17
C GLY A 121 -2.55 -10.48 -8.73
N SER A 122 -2.77 -9.20 -8.46
CA SER A 122 -2.72 -8.66 -7.09
C SER A 122 -3.92 -9.15 -6.27
N PRO A 123 -3.72 -9.71 -5.07
CA PRO A 123 -4.82 -10.11 -4.19
C PRO A 123 -5.47 -8.94 -3.47
N THR A 124 -4.77 -7.82 -3.31
CA THR A 124 -5.28 -6.62 -2.63
C THR A 124 -4.98 -5.37 -3.43
N VAL A 125 -5.79 -4.34 -3.21
CA VAL A 125 -5.55 -2.98 -3.71
C VAL A 125 -5.73 -1.97 -2.59
N ARG A 126 -4.88 -0.95 -2.53
CA ARG A 126 -5.07 0.19 -1.64
C ARG A 126 -5.79 1.31 -2.39
N CYS A 127 -6.91 1.76 -1.82
CA CYS A 127 -7.68 2.89 -2.30
C CYS A 127 -7.76 3.96 -1.20
N ASP A 128 -7.17 5.13 -1.40
CA ASP A 128 -7.21 6.21 -0.42
C ASP A 128 -8.57 6.94 -0.44
N PRO A 129 -9.09 7.40 0.72
CA PRO A 129 -10.41 8.02 0.79
C PRO A 129 -10.46 9.45 0.24
N GLY A 130 -9.29 10.12 0.10
CA GLY A 130 -9.21 11.55 -0.08
C GLY A 130 -9.51 12.32 1.21
N ILE A 131 -10.03 13.54 1.11
CA ILE A 131 -10.43 14.36 2.26
C ILE A 131 -11.82 13.91 2.73
N VAL A 132 -11.87 13.32 3.91
CA VAL A 132 -13.11 12.77 4.50
C VAL A 132 -13.84 13.83 5.32
N ASN A 133 -15.17 13.86 5.25
CA ASN A 133 -15.98 14.57 6.22
C ASN A 133 -15.99 13.74 7.53
N LEU A 134 -15.29 14.24 8.55
CA LEU A 134 -15.09 13.51 9.81
C LEU A 134 -16.38 13.39 10.64
N ASP A 135 -17.27 14.38 10.54
CA ASP A 135 -18.55 14.39 11.26
C ASP A 135 -19.57 13.44 10.64
N ASP A 136 -19.56 13.35 9.30
CA ASP A 136 -20.43 12.46 8.53
C ASP A 136 -19.68 11.75 7.40
N PRO A 137 -19.04 10.59 7.65
CA PRO A 137 -18.32 9.83 6.64
C PRO A 137 -19.22 8.90 5.78
N SER A 138 -20.55 9.09 5.78
CA SER A 138 -21.49 8.19 5.10
C SER A 138 -21.18 8.02 3.61
N LEU A 139 -20.82 9.10 2.89
CA LEU A 139 -20.46 9.05 1.48
C LEU A 139 -19.19 8.21 1.25
N THR A 140 -18.20 8.34 2.12
CA THR A 140 -16.96 7.54 2.08
C THR A 140 -17.26 6.06 2.30
N ILE A 141 -18.10 5.75 3.30
CA ILE A 141 -18.53 4.38 3.61
C ILE A 141 -19.27 3.76 2.42
N ASP A 142 -20.20 4.48 1.82
CA ASP A 142 -20.96 3.99 0.67
C ASP A 142 -20.09 3.78 -0.58
N ALA A 143 -19.12 4.67 -0.80
CA ALA A 143 -18.15 4.50 -1.88
C ALA A 143 -17.28 3.26 -1.68
N TYR A 144 -16.79 3.02 -0.47
CA TYR A 144 -16.02 1.80 -0.17
C TYR A 144 -16.85 0.53 -0.29
N LYS A 145 -18.14 0.52 0.10
CA LYS A 145 -19.03 -0.62 -0.17
C LYS A 145 -19.13 -0.94 -1.66
N GLN A 146 -19.23 0.08 -2.52
CA GLN A 146 -19.25 -0.09 -3.96
C GLN A 146 -17.93 -0.65 -4.50
N LEU A 147 -16.79 -0.14 -4.02
CA LEU A 147 -15.46 -0.61 -4.42
C LEU A 147 -15.21 -2.04 -3.93
N ALA A 148 -15.58 -2.36 -2.69
CA ALA A 148 -15.48 -3.71 -2.13
C ALA A 148 -16.33 -4.73 -2.91
N ALA A 149 -17.57 -4.38 -3.25
CA ALA A 149 -18.42 -5.25 -4.06
C ALA A 149 -17.82 -5.50 -5.46
N TYR A 150 -17.27 -4.45 -6.10
CA TYR A 150 -16.63 -4.56 -7.41
C TYR A 150 -15.35 -5.43 -7.36
N ALA A 151 -14.48 -5.16 -6.40
CA ALA A 151 -13.24 -5.90 -6.21
C ALA A 151 -13.48 -7.36 -5.80
N GLY A 152 -14.47 -7.60 -4.92
CA GLY A 152 -14.86 -8.94 -4.47
C GLY A 152 -15.30 -9.84 -5.63
N GLY A 153 -15.99 -9.30 -6.64
CA GLY A 153 -16.32 -10.00 -7.88
C GLY A 153 -15.09 -10.49 -8.67
N LYS A 154 -13.92 -9.91 -8.40
CA LYS A 154 -12.61 -10.26 -8.98
C LYS A 154 -11.70 -11.00 -8.00
N ARG A 155 -12.17 -11.30 -6.80
CA ARG A 155 -11.40 -11.93 -5.71
C ARG A 155 -10.23 -11.05 -5.24
N ILE A 156 -10.45 -9.74 -5.23
CA ILE A 156 -9.52 -8.73 -4.72
C ILE A 156 -10.12 -8.12 -3.46
N THR A 157 -9.31 -7.94 -2.43
CA THR A 157 -9.67 -7.19 -1.23
C THR A 157 -9.27 -5.73 -1.36
N VAL A 158 -10.18 -4.82 -1.02
CA VAL A 158 -9.86 -3.39 -0.87
C VAL A 158 -9.31 -3.17 0.53
N VAL A 159 -8.13 -2.56 0.61
CA VAL A 159 -7.53 -2.12 1.87
C VAL A 159 -7.34 -0.60 1.87
N VAL A 160 -7.37 -0.01 3.06
CA VAL A 160 -7.24 1.44 3.24
C VAL A 160 -6.14 1.72 4.25
N GLU A 161 -5.22 2.58 3.85
CA GLU A 161 -4.10 3.03 4.67
C GLU A 161 -4.49 4.24 5.54
N ASN A 162 -3.87 4.37 6.71
CA ASN A 162 -3.83 5.64 7.46
C ASN A 162 -2.88 6.61 6.76
N HIS A 163 -3.32 7.17 5.62
CA HIS A 163 -2.54 8.04 4.75
C HIS A 163 -3.17 9.43 4.62
N GLY A 164 -2.35 10.49 4.56
CA GLY A 164 -2.82 11.87 4.46
C GLY A 164 -3.60 12.36 5.68
N PRO A 165 -4.63 13.22 5.51
CA PRO A 165 -5.34 13.86 6.62
C PRO A 165 -6.02 12.87 7.58
N ILE A 166 -6.55 11.75 7.09
CA ILE A 166 -7.26 10.75 7.91
C ILE A 166 -6.36 10.04 8.92
N ALA A 167 -5.03 10.04 8.69
CA ALA A 167 -4.07 9.46 9.64
C ALA A 167 -4.10 10.12 11.03
N LYS A 168 -4.61 11.36 11.13
CA LYS A 168 -4.80 12.07 12.39
C LYS A 168 -6.06 11.63 13.16
N HIS A 169 -6.91 10.82 12.54
CA HIS A 169 -8.22 10.41 13.05
C HIS A 169 -8.41 8.90 12.91
N PRO A 170 -7.55 8.09 13.56
CA PRO A 170 -7.55 6.64 13.39
C PRO A 170 -8.85 5.96 13.88
N ASP A 171 -9.55 6.55 14.82
CA ASP A 171 -10.85 6.10 15.29
C ASP A 171 -11.94 6.26 14.23
N VAL A 172 -11.96 7.40 13.54
CA VAL A 172 -12.86 7.64 12.40
C VAL A 172 -12.55 6.68 11.25
N LEU A 173 -11.26 6.49 10.94
CA LEU A 173 -10.84 5.53 9.93
C LEU A 173 -11.29 4.11 10.29
N ALA A 174 -11.03 3.65 11.51
CA ALA A 174 -11.46 2.33 11.96
C ALA A 174 -12.99 2.13 11.89
N ARG A 175 -13.78 3.18 12.18
CA ARG A 175 -15.24 3.17 12.01
C ARG A 175 -15.62 3.01 10.54
N ILE A 176 -15.03 3.82 9.65
CA ILE A 176 -15.28 3.73 8.19
C ILE A 176 -15.01 2.32 7.68
N LEU A 177 -13.87 1.72 8.06
CA LEU A 177 -13.48 0.40 7.60
C LEU A 177 -14.47 -0.68 8.04
N LYS A 178 -14.88 -0.65 9.33
CA LYS A 178 -15.89 -1.58 9.88
C LYS A 178 -17.23 -1.46 9.18
N ASP A 179 -17.72 -0.23 9.01
CA ASP A 179 -19.05 0.04 8.45
C ASP A 179 -19.10 -0.23 6.94
N ALA A 180 -17.95 -0.11 6.25
CA ALA A 180 -17.82 -0.41 4.83
C ALA A 180 -17.49 -1.88 4.53
N GLY A 181 -16.97 -2.62 5.50
CA GLY A 181 -16.54 -4.01 5.32
C GLY A 181 -15.26 -4.11 4.46
N VAL A 182 -14.32 -3.16 4.60
CA VAL A 182 -13.01 -3.17 3.93
C VAL A 182 -11.88 -3.32 4.95
N GLY A 183 -10.72 -3.82 4.50
CA GLY A 183 -9.57 -4.07 5.36
C GLY A 183 -8.77 -2.80 5.67
N ALA A 184 -8.00 -2.83 6.76
CA ALA A 184 -6.97 -1.85 7.03
C ALA A 184 -5.64 -2.25 6.40
N LEU A 185 -4.85 -1.27 5.98
CA LEU A 185 -3.42 -1.35 5.72
C LEU A 185 -2.72 -0.41 6.71
N PRO A 186 -2.40 -0.89 7.94
CA PRO A 186 -1.75 -0.04 8.93
C PRO A 186 -0.35 0.36 8.49
N ASP A 187 -0.06 1.66 8.48
CA ASP A 187 1.27 2.22 8.23
C ASP A 187 1.89 2.76 9.52
N PHE A 188 3.14 2.41 9.78
CA PHE A 188 3.85 2.79 11.00
C PHE A 188 4.27 4.26 11.02
N GLY A 189 4.48 4.87 9.86
CA GLY A 189 5.14 6.17 9.74
C GLY A 189 4.22 7.37 9.47
N ASN A 190 2.94 7.15 9.16
CA ASN A 190 2.06 8.22 8.70
C ASN A 190 1.29 8.94 9.81
N PHE A 191 1.42 8.52 11.05
CA PHE A 191 0.80 9.20 12.19
C PHE A 191 1.56 10.48 12.58
N PRO A 192 0.89 11.51 13.10
CA PRO A 192 1.50 12.79 13.42
C PRO A 192 2.46 12.72 14.62
N ASP A 193 2.21 11.83 15.57
CA ASP A 193 2.96 11.66 16.81
C ASP A 193 2.85 10.23 17.37
N GLU A 194 3.62 9.92 18.42
CA GLU A 194 3.69 8.58 19.03
C GLU A 194 2.38 8.16 19.69
N GLU A 195 1.65 9.09 20.33
CA GLU A 195 0.40 8.78 21.00
C GLU A 195 -0.67 8.37 19.98
N THR A 196 -0.84 9.18 18.92
CA THR A 196 -1.76 8.88 17.81
C THR A 196 -1.35 7.58 17.09
N ARG A 197 -0.04 7.32 16.95
CA ARG A 197 0.47 6.09 16.34
C ARG A 197 0.07 4.88 17.17
N GLU A 198 0.31 4.89 18.48
CA GLU A 198 -0.06 3.75 19.32
C GLU A 198 -1.57 3.49 19.29
N GLN A 199 -2.37 4.52 19.46
CA GLN A 199 -3.84 4.43 19.41
C GLN A 199 -4.29 3.89 18.04
N GLY A 200 -3.75 4.47 16.97
CA GLY A 200 -4.09 4.10 15.61
C GLY A 200 -3.70 2.67 15.25
N LEU A 201 -2.50 2.25 15.56
CA LEU A 201 -2.08 0.87 15.30
C LEU A 201 -2.91 -0.14 16.08
N ARG A 202 -3.26 0.15 17.36
CA ARG A 202 -4.16 -0.71 18.14
C ARG A 202 -5.59 -0.77 17.57
N ALA A 203 -6.07 0.30 16.95
CA ALA A 203 -7.38 0.34 16.33
C ALA A 203 -7.40 -0.35 14.95
N LEU A 204 -6.33 -0.23 14.16
CA LEU A 204 -6.29 -0.67 12.78
C LEU A 204 -5.78 -2.11 12.59
N PHE A 205 -4.81 -2.58 13.38
CA PHE A 205 -4.29 -3.94 13.23
C PHE A 205 -5.34 -5.06 13.39
N PRO A 206 -6.35 -4.96 14.28
CA PRO A 206 -7.45 -5.93 14.31
C PRO A 206 -8.30 -5.98 13.03
N LEU A 207 -8.18 -4.96 12.17
CA LEU A 207 -8.88 -4.85 10.89
C LEU A 207 -7.93 -5.07 9.70
N ALA A 208 -6.62 -5.30 9.95
CA ALA A 208 -5.62 -5.43 8.91
C ALA A 208 -5.86 -6.67 8.04
N ASP A 209 -5.80 -6.52 6.73
CA ASP A 209 -6.00 -7.62 5.78
C ASP A 209 -4.74 -7.87 4.96
N GLY A 210 -3.94 -8.80 5.44
CA GLY A 210 -2.80 -9.40 4.74
C GLY A 210 -1.54 -8.53 4.63
N ILE A 211 -1.61 -7.22 4.82
CA ILE A 211 -0.47 -6.31 4.61
C ILE A 211 -0.47 -5.14 5.61
N ALA A 212 0.73 -4.68 5.97
CA ALA A 212 0.97 -3.45 6.72
C ALA A 212 2.22 -2.76 6.14
N HIS A 213 2.31 -1.42 6.21
CA HIS A 213 3.51 -0.70 5.79
C HIS A 213 4.47 -0.51 6.96
N ALA A 214 5.72 -0.91 6.76
CA ALA A 214 6.81 -0.71 7.69
C ALA A 214 7.68 0.47 7.21
N LYS A 215 7.62 1.57 7.96
CA LYS A 215 8.45 2.77 7.77
C LYS A 215 9.27 3.03 9.01
N LEU A 216 10.54 3.41 8.83
CA LEU A 216 11.36 3.94 9.90
C LEU A 216 11.31 5.46 9.87
N ARG A 217 10.98 6.06 11.03
CA ARG A 217 11.01 7.50 11.25
C ARG A 217 11.92 7.83 12.41
N GLU A 218 12.56 8.99 12.37
CA GLU A 218 13.36 9.48 13.49
C GLU A 218 12.48 9.61 14.75
N GLY A 219 12.99 9.10 15.88
CA GLY A 219 12.27 9.12 17.16
C GLY A 219 11.13 8.09 17.30
N GLN A 220 10.88 7.26 16.30
CA GLN A 220 9.85 6.24 16.34
C GLN A 220 10.32 4.99 17.12
N ASP A 221 9.49 4.49 18.04
CA ASP A 221 9.68 3.14 18.62
C ASP A 221 9.12 2.06 17.65
N PHE A 222 9.95 1.70 16.68
CA PHE A 222 9.62 0.69 15.67
C PHE A 222 9.32 -0.69 16.32
N ALA A 223 10.07 -1.07 17.34
CA ALA A 223 9.85 -2.33 18.04
C ALA A 223 8.48 -2.35 18.75
N ARG A 224 8.01 -1.21 19.25
CA ARG A 224 6.64 -1.07 19.79
C ARG A 224 5.57 -1.28 18.72
N CYS A 225 5.74 -0.71 17.53
CA CYS A 225 4.84 -0.93 16.40
C CYS A 225 4.73 -2.43 16.08
N MET A 226 5.86 -3.13 15.98
CA MET A 226 5.91 -4.57 15.76
C MET A 226 5.26 -5.37 16.88
N ARG A 227 5.45 -4.98 18.15
CA ARG A 227 4.78 -5.63 19.29
C ARG A 227 3.26 -5.46 19.23
N ILE A 228 2.74 -4.29 18.82
CA ILE A 228 1.30 -4.06 18.65
C ILE A 228 0.75 -4.96 17.54
N ALA A 229 1.41 -5.04 16.40
CA ALA A 229 1.03 -5.92 15.31
C ALA A 229 0.95 -7.38 15.75
N LYS A 230 2.00 -7.88 16.46
CA LYS A 230 2.03 -9.25 16.98
C LYS A 230 0.92 -9.52 18.00
N ALA A 231 0.68 -8.57 18.91
CA ALA A 231 -0.35 -8.70 19.93
C ALA A 231 -1.78 -8.73 19.35
N SER A 232 -2.01 -8.14 18.15
CA SER A 232 -3.29 -8.22 17.43
C SER A 232 -3.51 -9.57 16.71
N GLY A 233 -2.48 -10.44 16.65
CA GLY A 233 -2.52 -11.67 15.88
C GLY A 233 -2.24 -11.48 14.38
N PHE A 234 -1.69 -10.34 13.96
CA PHE A 234 -1.39 -10.09 12.56
C PHE A 234 -0.36 -11.07 12.00
N THR A 235 -0.73 -11.79 10.95
CA THR A 235 0.08 -12.81 10.28
C THR A 235 0.47 -12.44 8.84
N GLY A 236 0.04 -11.28 8.36
CA GLY A 236 0.34 -10.77 7.02
C GLY A 236 1.79 -10.34 6.84
N VAL A 237 2.07 -9.69 5.73
CA VAL A 237 3.40 -9.20 5.38
C VAL A 237 3.59 -7.73 5.79
N PHE A 238 4.84 -7.37 6.10
CA PHE A 238 5.25 -5.99 6.31
C PHE A 238 5.91 -5.48 5.03
N SER A 239 5.24 -4.57 4.33
CA SER A 239 5.75 -3.94 3.11
C SER A 239 6.62 -2.75 3.47
N ILE A 240 7.87 -2.79 3.02
CA ILE A 240 8.87 -1.79 3.30
C ILE A 240 8.62 -0.56 2.43
N GLU A 241 8.47 0.60 3.08
CA GLU A 241 8.45 1.90 2.42
C GLU A 241 9.55 2.80 2.98
N ALA A 242 10.67 2.90 2.24
CA ALA A 242 11.77 3.78 2.59
C ALA A 242 11.39 5.26 2.42
N GLY A 243 11.96 6.12 3.25
CA GLY A 243 11.59 7.53 3.32
C GLY A 243 12.24 8.44 2.27
N GLY A 244 13.14 7.92 1.43
CA GLY A 244 13.84 8.68 0.38
C GLY A 244 14.83 9.71 0.91
N ARG A 245 15.43 9.47 2.09
CA ARG A 245 16.38 10.39 2.75
C ARG A 245 17.85 10.10 2.41
N GLY A 246 18.12 9.00 1.69
CA GLY A 246 19.46 8.57 1.35
C GLY A 246 19.44 7.59 0.17
N ASP A 247 20.38 6.66 0.15
CA ASP A 247 20.41 5.57 -0.81
C ASP A 247 19.24 4.61 -0.52
N PRO A 248 18.22 4.49 -1.42
CA PRO A 248 17.06 3.66 -1.19
C PRO A 248 17.42 2.20 -0.96
N TYR A 249 18.50 1.72 -1.55
CA TYR A 249 18.95 0.35 -1.35
C TYR A 249 19.41 0.10 0.09
N VAL A 250 20.07 1.07 0.71
CA VAL A 250 20.52 0.98 2.10
C VAL A 250 19.35 1.16 3.05
N GLU A 251 18.47 2.12 2.77
CA GLU A 251 17.29 2.37 3.61
C GLU A 251 16.36 1.14 3.64
N VAL A 252 16.08 0.52 2.49
CA VAL A 252 15.28 -0.70 2.40
C VAL A 252 15.92 -1.83 3.23
N GLN A 253 17.24 -2.07 3.08
CA GLN A 253 17.92 -3.10 3.86
C GLN A 253 17.79 -2.86 5.37
N THR A 254 17.96 -1.62 5.80
CA THR A 254 17.84 -1.24 7.22
C THR A 254 16.44 -1.57 7.77
N ILE A 255 15.38 -1.31 6.98
CA ILE A 255 14.01 -1.59 7.43
C ILE A 255 13.73 -3.11 7.38
N VAL A 256 14.24 -3.82 6.37
CA VAL A 256 14.16 -5.30 6.30
C VAL A 256 14.76 -5.91 7.56
N ASP A 257 15.97 -5.48 7.94
CA ASP A 257 16.65 -5.97 9.14
C ASP A 257 15.82 -5.68 10.40
N ALA A 258 15.31 -4.46 10.54
CA ALA A 258 14.48 -4.07 11.67
C ALA A 258 13.17 -4.88 11.75
N VAL A 259 12.52 -5.20 10.64
CA VAL A 259 11.34 -6.06 10.62
C VAL A 259 11.72 -7.48 11.06
N VAL A 260 12.77 -8.06 10.47
CA VAL A 260 13.21 -9.45 10.78
C VAL A 260 13.63 -9.62 12.24
N GLU A 261 14.35 -8.63 12.81
CA GLU A 261 14.76 -8.63 14.22
C GLU A 261 13.57 -8.57 15.18
N ASN A 262 12.45 -8.01 14.76
CA ASN A 262 11.26 -7.82 15.59
C ASN A 262 10.11 -8.80 15.27
N LEU A 263 10.28 -9.74 14.32
CA LEU A 263 9.32 -10.83 14.07
C LEU A 263 9.48 -11.94 15.12
#